data_ae74fd083cfb68d1d07aa251a8f9f9a8
#
_entry.id   ae74fd083cfb68d1d07aa251a8f9f9a8
#
_cell.length_a   1.000
_cell.length_b   1.000
_cell.length_c   1.000
_cell.angle_alpha   90.00
_cell.angle_beta   90.00
_cell.angle_gamma   90.00
#
_symmetry.space_group_name_H-M   'P 1'
#
loop_
_entity.id
_entity.type
_entity.pdbx_description
1 polymer ?
#
loop_
_entity_poly.entity_id
_entity_poly.type
_entity_poly.pdbx_seq_one_letter_code
_entity_poly.pdbx_strand_id
1 'polypeptide(L)'
;VEGARITRANATGGSFSYSKNASIEIVSPEKSPYIMFVLRLGPGGLTKMEQDPEGTIKYLYVFMGKIKISVGNIERILNKGDSIEINSFKPHYFQNASDHKAVGLLYQNPKNF
;
A
#
# COMPACT_ATOMS: atom_id res chain seq x y z
N VAL A 1 5.86 3.17 -26.53
CA VAL A 1 6.44 1.91 -26.08
C VAL A 1 5.67 0.77 -26.67
N GLU A 2 6.37 -0.14 -27.25
CA GLU A 2 5.84 -1.30 -27.96
C GLU A 2 5.56 -2.45 -27.00
N GLY A 3 4.46 -2.37 -26.26
CA GLY A 3 3.99 -3.46 -25.43
C GLY A 3 4.60 -3.55 -24.03
N ALA A 4 5.47 -2.62 -23.63
CA ALA A 4 6.09 -2.67 -22.31
C ALA A 4 6.48 -1.28 -21.80
N ARG A 5 6.41 -1.10 -20.51
CA ARG A 5 6.89 0.10 -19.81
C ARG A 5 7.71 -0.34 -18.62
N ILE A 6 8.92 0.20 -18.51
CA ILE A 6 9.82 -0.14 -17.41
C ILE A 6 9.98 1.07 -16.52
N THR A 7 9.83 0.86 -15.21
CA THR A 7 10.16 1.86 -14.19
C THR A 7 11.39 1.34 -13.45
N ARG A 8 12.52 2.01 -13.62
CA ARG A 8 13.76 1.61 -12.97
C ARG A 8 13.73 2.00 -11.49
N ALA A 9 14.52 1.30 -10.68
CA ALA A 9 14.56 1.53 -9.24
C ALA A 9 14.94 2.96 -8.85
N ASN A 10 15.75 3.63 -9.66
CA ASN A 10 16.19 5.00 -9.41
C ASN A 10 15.33 6.06 -10.10
N ALA A 11 14.22 5.66 -10.72
CA ALA A 11 13.33 6.55 -11.45
C ALA A 11 11.87 6.30 -11.07
N THR A 12 11.62 5.97 -9.81
CA THR A 12 10.27 5.77 -9.29
C THR A 12 9.51 7.10 -9.22
N GLY A 13 8.19 7.02 -9.13
CA GLY A 13 7.31 8.20 -9.10
C GLY A 13 7.36 8.99 -7.79
N GLY A 14 8.26 8.62 -6.88
CA GLY A 14 8.45 9.32 -5.62
C GLY A 14 8.12 8.45 -4.42
N SER A 15 8.41 8.98 -3.24
CA SER A 15 8.11 8.32 -1.99
C SER A 15 7.50 9.33 -1.01
N PHE A 16 6.67 8.82 -0.10
CA PHE A 16 6.02 9.61 0.93
C PHE A 16 6.22 8.94 2.27
N SER A 17 6.50 9.74 3.30
CA SER A 17 6.59 9.25 4.66
C SER A 17 5.38 9.71 5.44
N TYR A 18 4.65 8.77 6.05
CA TYR A 18 3.60 9.09 7.02
C TYR A 18 4.21 9.46 8.36
N SER A 19 5.35 8.81 8.67
CA SER A 19 6.12 9.01 9.88
C SER A 19 7.50 8.41 9.62
N LYS A 20 8.40 8.45 10.61
CA LYS A 20 9.71 7.82 10.45
C LYS A 20 9.63 6.29 10.29
N ASN A 21 8.50 5.67 10.69
CA ASN A 21 8.31 4.22 10.63
C ASN A 21 7.29 3.78 9.59
N ALA A 22 6.80 4.67 8.75
CA ALA A 22 5.81 4.31 7.74
C ALA A 22 6.01 5.14 6.48
N SER A 23 6.27 4.48 5.37
CA SER A 23 6.48 5.14 4.09
C SER A 23 5.92 4.31 2.94
N ILE A 24 5.62 4.99 1.85
CA ILE A 24 5.26 4.34 0.58
C ILE A 24 6.16 4.86 -0.53
N GLU A 25 6.39 4.01 -1.51
CA GLU A 25 7.16 4.36 -2.70
C GLU A 25 6.35 3.95 -3.92
N ILE A 26 6.13 4.88 -4.86
CA ILE A 26 5.40 4.60 -6.09
C ILE A 26 6.32 3.85 -7.05
N VAL A 27 5.88 2.68 -7.51
CA VAL A 27 6.68 1.83 -8.41
C VAL A 27 6.01 1.57 -9.76
N SER A 28 4.77 2.05 -9.95
CA SER A 28 4.08 1.92 -11.23
C SER A 28 4.43 3.07 -12.18
N PRO A 29 4.22 2.89 -13.50
CA PRO A 29 4.41 3.97 -14.47
C PRO A 29 3.48 5.16 -14.16
N GLU A 30 3.97 6.36 -14.38
CA GLU A 30 3.25 7.59 -14.04
C GLU A 30 1.91 7.71 -14.74
N LYS A 31 1.84 7.28 -16.01
CA LYS A 31 0.62 7.45 -16.83
C LYS A 31 -0.35 6.28 -16.76
N SER A 32 -0.14 5.34 -15.87
CA SER A 32 -1.05 4.20 -15.72
C SER A 32 -2.35 4.62 -15.03
N PRO A 33 -3.48 3.97 -15.34
CA PRO A 33 -4.74 4.26 -14.66
C PRO A 33 -4.79 3.71 -13.23
N TYR A 34 -3.85 2.84 -12.88
CA TYR A 34 -3.67 2.30 -11.54
C TYR A 34 -2.39 2.87 -10.94
N ILE A 35 -2.20 2.62 -9.64
CA ILE A 35 -0.94 2.94 -8.98
C ILE A 35 -0.52 1.75 -8.12
N MET A 36 0.78 1.47 -8.09
CA MET A 36 1.37 0.45 -7.23
C MET A 36 2.38 1.10 -6.30
N PHE A 37 2.31 0.71 -5.04
CA PHE A 37 3.21 1.21 -4.00
C PHE A 37 3.95 0.05 -3.35
N VAL A 38 5.17 0.31 -2.93
CA VAL A 38 5.81 -0.51 -1.90
C VAL A 38 5.58 0.19 -0.56
N LEU A 39 4.91 -0.50 0.34
CA LEU A 39 4.61 -0.02 1.70
C LEU A 39 5.65 -0.59 2.65
N ARG A 40 6.38 0.29 3.33
CA ARG A 40 7.39 -0.13 4.31
C ARG A 40 6.99 0.38 5.68
N LEU A 41 6.86 -0.56 6.62
CA LEU A 41 6.46 -0.26 7.98
C LEU A 41 7.52 -0.80 8.94
N GLY A 42 8.16 0.08 9.68
CA GLY A 42 8.98 -0.31 10.82
C GLY A 42 8.08 -0.75 11.98
N PRO A 43 8.66 -1.19 13.10
CA PRO A 43 7.89 -1.61 14.27
C PRO A 43 6.94 -0.48 14.72
N GLY A 44 5.67 -0.83 14.90
CA GLY A 44 4.64 0.14 15.28
C GLY A 44 4.25 1.14 14.22
N GLY A 45 4.85 1.05 13.02
CA GLY A 45 4.54 1.98 11.94
C GLY A 45 3.08 1.95 11.54
N LEU A 46 2.53 3.14 11.28
CA LEU A 46 1.11 3.32 11.02
C LEU A 46 0.93 4.32 9.88
N THR A 47 0.16 3.94 8.87
CA THR A 47 -0.27 4.90 7.85
C THR A 47 -1.39 5.76 8.42
N LYS A 48 -1.67 6.89 7.78
CA LYS A 48 -2.82 7.69 8.22
C LYS A 48 -4.13 7.04 7.79
N MET A 49 -5.23 7.38 8.46
CA MET A 49 -6.57 7.01 8.02
C MET A 49 -6.84 7.65 6.67
N GLU A 50 -7.27 6.83 5.71
CA GLU A 50 -7.58 7.29 4.36
C GLU A 50 -8.96 6.81 3.94
N GLN A 51 -9.55 7.57 3.02
CA GLN A 51 -10.83 7.23 2.41
C GLN A 51 -10.77 7.69 0.96
N ASP A 52 -10.89 6.75 0.03
CA ASP A 52 -10.83 7.04 -1.39
C ASP A 52 -12.23 7.23 -1.97
N PRO A 53 -12.37 7.78 -3.17
CA PRO A 53 -13.66 7.88 -3.84
C PRO A 53 -14.34 6.52 -3.99
N GLU A 54 -15.67 6.53 -4.01
CA GLU A 54 -16.45 5.32 -4.22
C GLU A 54 -16.04 4.62 -5.52
N GLY A 55 -15.94 3.30 -5.48
CA GLY A 55 -15.51 2.50 -6.62
C GLY A 55 -14.02 2.22 -6.66
N THR A 56 -13.25 2.82 -5.76
CA THR A 56 -11.82 2.55 -5.67
C THR A 56 -11.58 1.26 -4.90
N ILE A 57 -10.68 0.43 -5.40
CA ILE A 57 -10.22 -0.76 -4.69
C ILE A 57 -8.73 -0.64 -4.40
N LYS A 58 -8.32 -1.22 -3.28
CA LYS A 58 -6.92 -1.44 -2.94
C LYS A 58 -6.69 -2.92 -2.73
N TYR A 59 -5.54 -3.39 -3.15
CA TYR A 59 -5.12 -4.77 -2.99
C TYR A 59 -3.76 -4.77 -2.33
N LEU A 60 -3.65 -5.44 -1.18
CA LEU A 60 -2.39 -5.54 -0.44
C LEU A 60 -1.89 -6.97 -0.45
N TYR A 61 -0.62 -7.16 -0.80
CA TYR A 61 0.09 -8.41 -0.65
C TYR A 61 1.22 -8.20 0.36
N VAL A 62 1.29 -9.03 1.40
CA VAL A 62 2.32 -8.92 2.42
C VAL A 62 3.54 -9.72 1.99
N PHE A 63 4.60 -9.01 1.69
CA PHE A 63 5.85 -9.58 1.22
C PHE A 63 6.76 -10.01 2.36
N MET A 64 6.74 -9.28 3.48
CA MET A 64 7.58 -9.51 4.63
C MET A 64 6.86 -9.06 5.90
N GLY A 65 7.01 -9.82 6.98
CA GLY A 65 6.46 -9.45 8.28
C GLY A 65 4.96 -9.64 8.38
N LYS A 66 4.33 -8.83 9.22
CA LYS A 66 2.88 -8.86 9.47
C LYS A 66 2.32 -7.47 9.34
N ILE A 67 1.17 -7.34 8.69
CA ILE A 67 0.49 -6.06 8.56
C ILE A 67 -0.94 -6.21 9.05
N LYS A 68 -1.33 -5.36 10.00
CA LYS A 68 -2.71 -5.25 10.43
C LYS A 68 -3.39 -4.25 9.53
N ILE A 69 -4.57 -4.61 9.02
CA ILE A 69 -5.40 -3.72 8.25
C ILE A 69 -6.68 -3.43 8.99
N SER A 70 -7.06 -2.17 9.02
CA SER A 70 -8.36 -1.72 9.51
C SER A 70 -9.13 -1.13 8.34
N VAL A 71 -10.34 -1.63 8.09
CA VAL A 71 -11.22 -1.12 7.03
C VAL A 71 -12.65 -1.12 7.55
N GLY A 72 -13.27 0.06 7.63
CA GLY A 72 -14.55 0.21 8.28
C GLY A 72 -14.47 -0.29 9.72
N ASN A 73 -15.32 -1.26 10.06
CA ASN A 73 -15.36 -1.85 11.41
C ASN A 73 -14.58 -3.16 11.50
N ILE A 74 -13.80 -3.50 10.48
CA ILE A 74 -13.11 -4.78 10.40
C ILE A 74 -11.63 -4.58 10.60
N GLU A 75 -11.02 -5.42 11.43
CA GLU A 75 -9.57 -5.51 11.58
C GLU A 75 -9.12 -6.91 11.24
N ARG A 76 -8.02 -7.03 10.49
CA ARG A 76 -7.43 -8.31 10.13
C ARG A 76 -5.91 -8.20 10.19
N ILE A 77 -5.27 -9.30 10.56
CA ILE A 77 -3.82 -9.41 10.52
C ILE A 77 -3.45 -10.31 9.37
N LEU A 78 -2.59 -9.79 8.49
CA LEU A 78 -2.06 -10.53 7.37
C LEU A 78 -0.63 -10.90 7.65
N ASN A 79 -0.30 -12.17 7.43
CA ASN A 79 1.05 -12.69 7.54
C ASN A 79 1.74 -12.67 6.18
N LYS A 80 3.04 -12.87 6.17
CA LYS A 80 3.81 -13.01 4.93
C LYS A 80 3.12 -13.99 3.98
N GLY A 81 2.90 -13.54 2.73
CA GLY A 81 2.24 -14.33 1.71
C GLY A 81 0.73 -14.16 1.64
N ASP A 82 0.13 -13.53 2.63
CA ASP A 82 -1.29 -13.24 2.61
C ASP A 82 -1.59 -11.99 1.78
N SER A 83 -2.81 -11.92 1.28
CA SER A 83 -3.28 -10.76 0.54
C SER A 83 -4.73 -10.45 0.87
N ILE A 84 -5.12 -9.19 0.62
CA ILE A 84 -6.49 -8.74 0.84
C ILE A 84 -6.86 -7.70 -0.21
N GLU A 85 -8.09 -7.78 -0.69
CA GLU A 85 -8.68 -6.72 -1.49
C GLU A 85 -9.69 -5.98 -0.63
N ILE A 86 -9.65 -4.65 -0.65
CA ILE A 86 -10.58 -3.83 0.11
C ILE A 86 -11.32 -2.84 -0.79
N ASN A 87 -12.55 -2.52 -0.38
CA ASN A 87 -13.27 -1.37 -0.88
C ASN A 87 -12.72 -0.14 -0.14
N SER A 88 -11.83 0.60 -0.79
CA SER A 88 -11.10 1.68 -0.13
C SER A 88 -11.92 2.97 0.01
N PHE A 89 -13.17 2.98 -0.43
CA PHE A 89 -14.11 4.03 -0.05
C PHE A 89 -14.37 4.03 1.46
N LYS A 90 -14.29 2.86 2.11
CA LYS A 90 -14.41 2.80 3.57
C LYS A 90 -13.14 3.31 4.22
N PRO A 91 -13.24 4.06 5.35
CA PRO A 91 -12.05 4.52 6.07
C PRO A 91 -11.13 3.35 6.42
N HIS A 92 -9.86 3.49 6.15
CA HIS A 92 -8.91 2.39 6.32
C HIS A 92 -7.51 2.89 6.64
N TYR A 93 -6.72 2.02 7.27
CA TYR A 93 -5.29 2.24 7.49
C TYR A 93 -4.57 0.91 7.63
N PHE A 94 -3.24 0.97 7.53
CA PHE A 94 -2.36 -0.17 7.69
C PHE A 94 -1.41 0.08 8.85
N GLN A 95 -1.13 -0.95 9.63
CA GLN A 95 -0.26 -0.85 10.79
C GLN A 95 0.60 -2.09 10.93
N ASN A 96 1.87 -1.89 11.29
CA ASN A 96 2.73 -2.98 11.71
C ASN A 96 2.64 -3.10 13.24
N ALA A 97 1.86 -4.07 13.70
CA ALA A 97 1.64 -4.29 15.13
C ALA A 97 2.68 -5.25 15.73
N SER A 98 3.82 -5.44 15.06
CA SER A 98 4.90 -6.31 15.53
C SER A 98 6.16 -5.47 15.80
N ASP A 99 7.19 -6.14 16.33
CA ASP A 99 8.50 -5.52 16.55
C ASP A 99 9.51 -5.84 15.43
N HIS A 100 9.03 -6.37 14.31
CA HIS A 100 9.83 -6.64 13.13
C HIS A 100 9.34 -5.78 11.97
N LYS A 101 10.24 -5.50 11.03
CA LYS A 101 9.93 -4.76 9.82
C LYS A 101 8.88 -5.50 8.98
N ALA A 102 7.98 -4.75 8.36
CA ALA A 102 7.00 -5.29 7.43
C ALA A 102 7.07 -4.56 6.09
N VAL A 103 6.84 -5.30 5.01
CA VAL A 103 6.82 -4.75 3.65
C VAL A 103 5.63 -5.34 2.93
N GLY A 104 4.86 -4.48 2.28
CA GLY A 104 3.72 -4.89 1.46
C GLY A 104 3.78 -4.27 0.08
N LEU A 105 3.13 -4.91 -0.86
CA LEU A 105 2.89 -4.36 -2.18
C LEU A 105 1.42 -3.95 -2.23
N LEU A 106 1.17 -2.68 -2.51
CA LEU A 106 -0.16 -2.10 -2.51
C LEU A 106 -0.52 -1.64 -3.91
N TYR A 107 -1.67 -2.10 -4.41
CA TYR A 107 -2.20 -1.75 -5.71
C TYR A 107 -3.50 -0.98 -5.51
N GLN A 108 -3.69 0.09 -6.25
CA GLN A 108 -4.92 0.89 -6.19
C GLN A 108 -5.44 1.15 -7.60
N ASN A 109 -6.71 0.97 -7.81
CA ASN A 109 -7.37 1.23 -9.08
C ASN A 109 -8.79 1.79 -8.84
N PRO A 110 -9.13 2.92 -9.47
CA PRO A 110 -8.26 3.85 -10.19
C PRO A 110 -7.31 4.58 -9.25
N LYS A 111 -6.27 5.19 -9.80
CA LYS A 111 -5.29 5.85 -8.94
C LYS A 111 -5.77 7.18 -8.35
N ASN A 112 -6.76 7.82 -8.95
CA ASN A 112 -7.46 9.00 -8.41
C ASN A 112 -6.62 10.28 -8.23
N PHE A 113 -5.53 10.41 -8.99
CA PHE A 113 -4.75 11.67 -9.00
C PHE A 113 -3.85 11.80 -10.20
#